data_a3097390b1426d533a8a2661f79a9ef0
#
_entry.id   a3097390b1426d533a8a2661f79a9ef0
#
_cell.length_a   1.000
_cell.length_b   1.000
_cell.length_c   1.000
_cell.angle_alpha   90.00
_cell.angle_beta   90.00
_cell.angle_gamma   90.00
#
_symmetry.space_group_name_H-M   'P 1'
#
loop_
_entity.id
_entity.type
_entity.pdbx_description
1 polymer ?
#
loop_
_entity_poly.entity_id
_entity_poly.type
_entity_poly.pdbx_seq_one_letter_code
_entity_poly.pdbx_strand_id
1 'polypeptide(L)'
;MAKNHYKRAEKVFPISLGAGCREFESPHSDQNTTKIYDFSGVFHKKAQKLYGKVKKLAARQSTMKGDERMAYSELIKNFERIRDYMREFYVYGFKSRDEFTKKSARSYDDERRRVESWLGDYMRFRQTADGKKVFLSIDSRISHHNPFYKAWKAKSFTDGDITLHFLIFDVLSGPDIALPLSGIMDEIDRRLSCFDEPKTFDASTVRKKLKEYAEQGLICTDRSAKTLLYRRAATAQPACTDALDFFSEVAPCGVIGSFLLDKADSHEEHFVFKHHYITGALDSEILYRLFEAMHRKQSVQIETVNRRRERTAAQKVVPLRIFISVQNGRQYLMAYAPRNKRIGSIRLDNILSVQTAGNCESYDTYRQKLDQMQKHIWGVSTEGGCARLEQVEFTVRYDDGEAYIHRRLEREKRCGQVERVDAHTSRFSADVYDAGELVPWIRTFICRIVSIHFSNQELAAQFKRDIDAMARLYGLNGGDEA
;
A
#
# COMPACT_ATOMS: atom_id res chain seq x y z
N MET A 1 37.61 -28.42 26.28
CA MET A 1 38.65 -28.30 25.22
C MET A 1 38.05 -27.67 24.00
N ALA A 2 38.76 -26.76 23.41
CA ALA A 2 38.66 -25.98 22.20
C ALA A 2 37.87 -24.66 22.30
N LYS A 3 38.63 -23.63 22.58
CA LYS A 3 38.39 -22.21 22.32
C LYS A 3 38.48 -21.95 20.83
N ASN A 4 37.58 -21.08 20.27
CA ASN A 4 37.97 -20.31 19.10
C ASN A 4 37.49 -18.88 19.19
N HIS A 5 38.44 -18.00 18.98
CA HIS A 5 38.44 -16.55 19.03
C HIS A 5 37.69 -15.93 17.84
N TYR A 6 36.91 -14.92 18.12
CA TYR A 6 36.54 -13.91 17.11
C TYR A 6 37.28 -12.60 17.42
N LYS A 7 38.17 -12.21 16.55
CA LYS A 7 38.86 -10.94 16.56
C LYS A 7 37.96 -9.85 15.97
N ARG A 8 37.78 -8.85 16.77
CA ARG A 8 37.20 -7.52 16.42
C ARG A 8 38.24 -6.73 15.63
N ALA A 9 37.85 -6.14 14.50
CA ALA A 9 38.61 -5.09 13.82
C ALA A 9 37.74 -3.83 13.76
N GLU A 10 38.04 -2.91 14.64
CA GLU A 10 37.61 -1.50 14.56
C GLU A 10 38.47 -0.80 13.51
N LYS A 11 37.82 -0.08 12.56
CA LYS A 11 38.46 0.98 11.80
C LYS A 11 37.62 2.25 11.92
N VAL A 12 38.19 3.15 12.69
CA VAL A 12 37.83 4.57 12.82
C VAL A 12 38.31 5.28 11.57
N PHE A 13 37.44 6.10 10.94
CA PHE A 13 37.86 7.11 9.98
C PHE A 13 37.31 8.48 10.41
N PRO A 14 38.14 9.51 10.38
CA PRO A 14 37.77 10.84 10.85
C PRO A 14 37.06 11.66 9.76
N ILE A 15 36.14 12.49 10.21
CA ILE A 15 35.45 13.50 9.42
C ILE A 15 36.35 14.70 9.27
N SER A 16 36.65 15.13 8.05
CA SER A 16 37.15 16.47 7.78
C SER A 16 36.20 17.23 6.86
N LEU A 17 35.68 18.33 7.39
CA LEU A 17 34.97 19.36 6.65
C LEU A 17 36.00 20.15 5.79
N GLY A 18 35.67 20.33 4.51
CA GLY A 18 36.40 21.18 3.62
C GLY A 18 35.53 21.70 2.49
N ALA A 19 35.16 22.95 2.58
CA ALA A 19 34.50 23.71 1.53
C ALA A 19 35.42 23.91 0.32
N GLY A 20 34.85 23.83 -0.90
CA GLY A 20 35.56 24.21 -2.10
C GLY A 20 34.69 24.13 -3.33
N CYS A 21 34.07 25.25 -3.68
CA CYS A 21 33.54 25.50 -5.01
C CYS A 21 34.64 25.38 -6.06
N ARG A 22 34.39 24.63 -7.13
CA ARG A 22 35.06 24.82 -8.42
C ARG A 22 34.04 24.64 -9.55
N GLU A 23 33.91 25.69 -10.30
CA GLU A 23 33.31 25.75 -11.62
C GLU A 23 33.96 24.72 -12.54
N PHE A 24 33.16 24.04 -13.32
CA PHE A 24 33.62 23.23 -14.44
C PHE A 24 32.99 23.76 -15.73
N GLU A 25 33.89 24.32 -16.56
CA GLU A 25 33.66 24.72 -17.93
C GLU A 25 33.33 23.49 -18.80
N SER A 26 32.44 23.68 -19.74
CA SER A 26 32.10 22.71 -20.79
C SER A 26 33.16 22.73 -21.90
N PRO A 27 33.54 21.60 -22.48
CA PRO A 27 34.18 21.57 -23.78
C PRO A 27 33.23 21.08 -24.89
N HIS A 28 33.13 21.94 -25.87
CA HIS A 28 33.04 21.72 -27.33
C HIS A 28 32.24 20.55 -27.91
N SER A 29 31.30 21.04 -28.75
CA SER A 29 30.68 20.36 -29.89
C SER A 29 31.66 19.55 -30.74
N ASP A 30 31.25 18.32 -31.04
CA ASP A 30 31.66 17.66 -32.28
C ASP A 30 30.45 17.02 -32.98
N GLN A 31 30.31 17.47 -34.21
CA GLN A 31 29.38 16.97 -35.21
C GLN A 31 29.75 15.52 -35.57
N ASN A 32 28.86 14.60 -35.40
CA ASN A 32 28.92 13.33 -36.13
C ASN A 32 27.53 12.82 -36.53
N THR A 33 27.31 13.01 -37.80
CA THR A 33 26.50 12.25 -38.77
C THR A 33 25.61 11.13 -38.21
N THR A 34 24.33 11.39 -38.29
CA THR A 34 23.22 10.46 -38.11
C THR A 34 23.35 9.28 -39.13
N LYS A 35 23.77 8.14 -38.62
CA LYS A 35 23.55 6.86 -39.32
C LYS A 35 22.19 6.34 -38.86
N ILE A 36 21.21 6.42 -39.74
CA ILE A 36 19.92 5.75 -39.64
C ILE A 36 20.20 4.24 -39.73
N TYR A 37 20.21 3.58 -38.57
CA TYR A 37 20.20 2.12 -38.55
C TYR A 37 18.77 1.64 -38.77
N ASP A 38 18.59 0.87 -39.87
CA ASP A 38 17.38 0.11 -40.16
C ASP A 38 17.17 -0.94 -39.07
N PHE A 39 16.39 -0.61 -38.03
CA PHE A 39 16.08 -1.48 -36.90
C PHE A 39 15.02 -2.54 -37.21
N SER A 40 14.36 -2.49 -38.37
CA SER A 40 13.29 -3.43 -38.72
C SER A 40 13.81 -4.87 -38.87
N GLY A 41 14.97 -5.05 -39.50
CA GLY A 41 15.57 -6.36 -39.71
C GLY A 41 16.14 -7.04 -38.45
N VAL A 42 16.59 -6.25 -37.47
CA VAL A 42 17.18 -6.76 -36.22
C VAL A 42 16.10 -7.18 -35.25
N PHE A 43 14.99 -6.43 -35.18
CA PHE A 43 13.83 -6.80 -34.37
C PHE A 43 13.15 -8.06 -34.87
N HIS A 44 13.01 -8.22 -36.19
CA HIS A 44 12.43 -9.42 -36.79
C HIS A 44 13.23 -10.69 -36.46
N LYS A 45 14.57 -10.65 -36.54
CA LYS A 45 15.44 -11.76 -36.12
C LYS A 45 15.45 -12.04 -34.63
N LYS A 46 15.35 -11.00 -33.80
CA LYS A 46 15.25 -11.16 -32.33
C LYS A 46 13.89 -11.68 -31.89
N ALA A 47 12.81 -11.22 -32.52
CA ALA A 47 11.46 -11.72 -32.26
C ALA A 47 11.33 -13.19 -32.71
N GLN A 48 11.87 -13.58 -33.84
CA GLN A 48 11.93 -15.00 -34.26
C GLN A 48 12.75 -15.86 -33.29
N LYS A 49 13.86 -15.34 -32.76
CA LYS A 49 14.71 -16.07 -31.81
C LYS A 49 14.06 -16.20 -30.43
N LEU A 50 13.29 -15.17 -30.00
CA LEU A 50 12.51 -15.21 -28.80
C LEU A 50 11.29 -16.14 -28.90
N TYR A 51 10.60 -16.09 -30.03
CA TYR A 51 9.48 -16.98 -30.38
C TYR A 51 9.94 -18.45 -30.49
N GLY A 52 11.10 -18.69 -31.09
CA GLY A 52 11.70 -20.03 -31.13
C GLY A 52 12.08 -20.56 -29.75
N LYS A 53 12.50 -19.69 -28.82
CA LYS A 53 12.74 -20.06 -27.40
C LYS A 53 11.43 -20.35 -26.68
N VAL A 54 10.40 -19.53 -26.88
CA VAL A 54 9.06 -19.72 -26.32
C VAL A 54 8.42 -21.00 -26.87
N LYS A 55 8.55 -21.28 -28.16
CA LYS A 55 8.08 -22.53 -28.79
C LYS A 55 8.82 -23.77 -28.24
N LYS A 56 10.13 -23.67 -27.99
CA LYS A 56 10.90 -24.76 -27.35
C LYS A 56 10.56 -24.95 -25.87
N LEU A 57 10.19 -23.91 -25.17
CA LEU A 57 9.66 -24.00 -23.80
C LEU A 57 8.24 -24.58 -23.79
N ALA A 58 7.38 -24.18 -24.71
CA ALA A 58 6.04 -24.73 -24.86
C ALA A 58 6.07 -26.22 -25.32
N ALA A 59 6.96 -26.59 -26.22
CA ALA A 59 7.12 -27.99 -26.65
C ALA A 59 7.70 -28.88 -25.54
N ARG A 60 8.58 -28.38 -24.68
CA ARG A 60 9.04 -29.12 -23.51
C ARG A 60 7.93 -29.29 -22.44
N GLN A 61 6.92 -28.44 -22.42
CA GLN A 61 5.75 -28.55 -21.56
C GLN A 61 4.67 -29.50 -22.11
N SER A 62 4.65 -29.77 -23.41
CA SER A 62 3.66 -30.68 -24.03
C SER A 62 3.93 -32.17 -23.79
N THR A 63 5.07 -32.53 -23.23
CA THR A 63 5.43 -33.90 -22.85
C THR A 63 5.19 -34.22 -21.35
N MET A 64 4.74 -33.27 -20.58
CA MET A 64 4.28 -33.49 -19.18
C MET A 64 2.78 -33.73 -19.13
N LYS A 65 2.42 -34.83 -18.44
CA LYS A 65 1.06 -35.38 -18.33
C LYS A 65 -0.01 -34.34 -17.95
N GLY A 66 -1.16 -34.50 -18.55
CA GLY A 66 -2.46 -33.84 -18.58
C GLY A 66 -3.00 -33.01 -17.39
N ASP A 67 -2.28 -32.81 -16.30
CA ASP A 67 -2.82 -32.13 -15.12
C ASP A 67 -2.14 -30.76 -14.81
N GLU A 68 -1.08 -30.41 -15.51
CA GLU A 68 -0.36 -29.13 -15.28
C GLU A 68 -0.74 -27.97 -16.23
N ARG A 69 -1.68 -28.20 -17.16
CA ARG A 69 -2.04 -27.19 -18.19
C ARG A 69 -2.81 -25.98 -17.69
N MET A 70 -3.17 -25.90 -16.41
CA MET A 70 -4.01 -24.81 -15.90
C MET A 70 -3.25 -23.69 -15.18
N ALA A 71 -1.93 -23.77 -15.05
CA ALA A 71 -1.22 -22.94 -14.09
C ALA A 71 -0.89 -21.51 -14.53
N TYR A 72 -0.90 -21.18 -15.82
CA TYR A 72 -0.37 -19.90 -16.32
C TYR A 72 -1.34 -19.02 -17.10
N SER A 73 -2.59 -19.44 -17.28
CA SER A 73 -3.54 -18.69 -18.11
C SER A 73 -4.23 -17.52 -17.41
N GLU A 74 -4.16 -17.44 -16.10
CA GLU A 74 -4.83 -16.39 -15.32
C GLU A 74 -3.91 -15.77 -14.26
N LEU A 75 -3.13 -14.81 -14.67
CA LEU A 75 -2.60 -13.82 -13.75
C LEU A 75 -3.77 -12.97 -13.24
N ILE A 76 -3.66 -12.30 -12.16
CA ILE A 76 -4.75 -11.67 -11.41
C ILE A 76 -5.77 -10.88 -12.27
N LYS A 77 -6.97 -11.41 -12.50
CA LYS A 77 -8.06 -10.72 -13.20
C LYS A 77 -8.80 -9.71 -12.34
N ASN A 78 -8.88 -9.99 -11.06
CA ASN A 78 -9.65 -9.19 -10.12
C ASN A 78 -8.89 -9.09 -8.80
N PHE A 79 -8.36 -7.92 -8.52
CA PHE A 79 -7.60 -7.65 -7.30
C PHE A 79 -8.46 -7.81 -6.04
N GLU A 80 -9.75 -7.44 -6.08
CA GLU A 80 -10.66 -7.61 -4.94
C GLU A 80 -10.72 -9.06 -4.47
N ARG A 81 -10.74 -10.02 -5.42
CA ARG A 81 -10.71 -11.45 -5.09
C ARG A 81 -9.44 -11.87 -4.38
N ILE A 82 -8.31 -11.30 -4.76
CA ILE A 82 -7.00 -11.67 -4.24
C ILE A 82 -6.65 -10.91 -2.98
N ARG A 83 -7.18 -9.70 -2.83
CA ARG A 83 -7.00 -8.85 -1.66
C ARG A 83 -7.30 -9.59 -0.35
N ASP A 84 -8.40 -10.35 -0.31
CA ASP A 84 -8.77 -11.12 0.88
C ASP A 84 -7.75 -12.21 1.19
N TYR A 85 -7.24 -12.92 0.16
CA TYR A 85 -6.21 -13.93 0.35
C TYR A 85 -4.88 -13.32 0.79
N MET A 86 -4.48 -12.19 0.22
CA MET A 86 -3.28 -11.47 0.67
C MET A 86 -3.40 -11.05 2.13
N ARG A 87 -4.59 -10.61 2.56
CA ARG A 87 -4.86 -10.30 3.96
C ARG A 87 -4.77 -11.52 4.85
N GLU A 88 -5.34 -12.64 4.43
CA GLU A 88 -5.26 -13.88 5.20
C GLU A 88 -3.80 -14.34 5.40
N PHE A 89 -2.97 -14.27 4.36
CA PHE A 89 -1.58 -14.69 4.44
C PHE A 89 -0.65 -13.71 5.17
N TYR A 90 -0.98 -12.42 5.14
CA TYR A 90 -0.10 -11.40 5.72
C TYR A 90 -0.62 -10.80 7.03
N VAL A 91 -1.89 -10.38 7.05
CA VAL A 91 -2.45 -9.62 8.19
C VAL A 91 -2.87 -10.55 9.31
N TYR A 92 -3.42 -11.72 8.99
CA TYR A 92 -4.01 -12.63 9.98
C TYR A 92 -3.12 -13.82 10.32
N GLY A 93 -1.94 -13.87 9.74
CA GLY A 93 -0.93 -14.87 10.04
C GLY A 93 -1.06 -16.16 9.26
N PHE A 94 -0.65 -17.25 9.89
CA PHE A 94 -0.51 -18.55 9.25
C PHE A 94 -1.87 -19.17 8.91
N LYS A 95 -2.04 -19.58 7.66
CA LYS A 95 -3.22 -20.31 7.19
C LYS A 95 -2.79 -21.60 6.54
N SER A 96 -3.38 -22.69 7.01
CA SER A 96 -3.35 -23.98 6.33
C SER A 96 -4.54 -24.09 5.38
N ARG A 97 -4.52 -25.09 4.52
CA ARG A 97 -5.62 -25.39 3.61
C ARG A 97 -6.93 -25.66 4.36
N ASP A 98 -6.83 -26.31 5.51
CA ASP A 98 -7.98 -26.73 6.32
C ASP A 98 -8.53 -25.58 7.19
N GLU A 99 -7.66 -24.62 7.58
CA GLU A 99 -8.06 -23.41 8.29
C GLU A 99 -8.83 -22.41 7.40
N PHE A 100 -8.79 -22.60 6.08
CA PHE A 100 -9.43 -21.70 5.13
C PHE A 100 -10.85 -22.12 4.81
N THR A 101 -11.77 -21.88 5.76
CA THR A 101 -13.16 -22.35 5.70
C THR A 101 -14.08 -21.55 4.77
N LYS A 102 -13.67 -20.37 4.31
CA LYS A 102 -14.50 -19.47 3.50
C LYS A 102 -14.79 -19.98 2.08
N LYS A 103 -13.95 -20.84 1.53
CA LYS A 103 -14.05 -21.38 0.17
C LYS A 103 -13.51 -22.81 0.11
N SER A 104 -13.74 -23.48 -1.03
CA SER A 104 -13.24 -24.84 -1.23
C SER A 104 -11.69 -24.91 -1.21
N ALA A 105 -11.17 -26.08 -0.86
CA ALA A 105 -9.74 -26.36 -0.86
C ALA A 105 -9.07 -26.07 -2.23
N ARG A 106 -9.78 -26.35 -3.33
CA ARG A 106 -9.31 -26.02 -4.68
C ARG A 106 -9.19 -24.52 -4.89
N SER A 107 -10.16 -23.73 -4.42
CA SER A 107 -10.11 -22.27 -4.48
C SER A 107 -8.92 -21.71 -3.67
N TYR A 108 -8.62 -22.30 -2.51
CA TYR A 108 -7.45 -21.95 -1.74
C TYR A 108 -6.16 -22.17 -2.53
N ASP A 109 -5.99 -23.36 -3.13
CA ASP A 109 -4.78 -23.69 -3.89
C ASP A 109 -4.61 -22.79 -5.12
N ASP A 110 -5.68 -22.49 -5.84
CA ASP A 110 -5.65 -21.62 -7.01
C ASP A 110 -5.26 -20.18 -6.64
N GLU A 111 -5.86 -19.62 -5.58
CA GLU A 111 -5.54 -18.28 -5.15
C GLU A 111 -4.14 -18.19 -4.52
N ARG A 112 -3.73 -19.22 -3.77
CA ARG A 112 -2.35 -19.30 -3.27
C ARG A 112 -1.34 -19.24 -4.40
N ARG A 113 -1.55 -20.03 -5.47
CA ARG A 113 -0.66 -20.02 -6.66
C ARG A 113 -0.63 -18.65 -7.35
N ARG A 114 -1.77 -17.96 -7.42
CA ARG A 114 -1.85 -16.61 -7.97
C ARG A 114 -1.06 -15.60 -7.13
N VAL A 115 -1.22 -15.63 -5.81
CA VAL A 115 -0.41 -14.80 -4.91
C VAL A 115 1.07 -15.14 -5.03
N GLU A 116 1.42 -16.44 -5.09
CA GLU A 116 2.79 -16.93 -5.24
C GLU A 116 3.45 -16.46 -6.54
N SER A 117 2.71 -16.34 -7.64
CA SER A 117 3.25 -15.84 -8.92
C SER A 117 3.73 -14.38 -8.85
N TRP A 118 3.21 -13.59 -7.90
CA TRP A 118 3.56 -12.18 -7.72
C TRP A 118 4.45 -11.92 -6.52
N LEU A 119 4.21 -12.65 -5.44
CA LEU A 119 4.82 -12.46 -4.14
C LEU A 119 5.60 -13.69 -3.67
N GLY A 120 5.96 -14.60 -4.59
CA GLY A 120 6.64 -15.85 -4.29
C GLY A 120 7.91 -15.67 -3.46
N ASP A 121 8.69 -14.63 -3.79
CA ASP A 121 9.91 -14.28 -3.05
C ASP A 121 9.66 -13.94 -1.58
N TYR A 122 8.46 -13.49 -1.27
CA TYR A 122 8.02 -13.12 0.08
C TYR A 122 7.18 -14.21 0.75
N MET A 123 6.79 -15.26 0.04
CA MET A 123 6.03 -16.37 0.62
C MET A 123 6.96 -17.33 1.36
N ARG A 124 6.56 -17.66 2.56
CA ARG A 124 7.23 -18.62 3.43
C ARG A 124 6.24 -19.66 3.90
N PHE A 125 6.74 -20.79 4.35
CA PHE A 125 5.91 -21.82 4.94
C PHE A 125 6.55 -22.40 6.20
N ARG A 126 5.70 -22.87 7.10
CA ARG A 126 6.08 -23.67 8.25
C ARG A 126 5.38 -25.02 8.16
N GLN A 127 6.11 -26.10 8.28
CA GLN A 127 5.56 -27.44 8.41
C GLN A 127 5.22 -27.67 9.88
N THR A 128 3.99 -28.08 10.17
CA THR A 128 3.51 -28.49 11.49
C THR A 128 2.92 -29.89 11.42
N ALA A 129 2.57 -30.50 12.57
CA ALA A 129 1.90 -31.79 12.60
C ALA A 129 0.53 -31.73 11.85
N ASP A 130 -0.14 -30.57 11.90
CA ASP A 130 -1.45 -30.33 11.27
C ASP A 130 -1.35 -29.95 9.77
N GLY A 131 -0.14 -29.94 9.19
CA GLY A 131 0.05 -29.64 7.77
C GLY A 131 0.96 -28.44 7.50
N LYS A 132 0.95 -27.99 6.24
CA LYS A 132 1.76 -26.88 5.73
C LYS A 132 1.02 -25.55 5.89
N LYS A 133 1.52 -24.69 6.76
CA LYS A 133 1.02 -23.32 6.96
C LYS A 133 1.82 -22.33 6.12
N VAL A 134 1.13 -21.53 5.29
CA VAL A 134 1.74 -20.56 4.38
C VAL A 134 1.50 -19.15 4.87
N PHE A 135 2.50 -18.29 4.76
CA PHE A 135 2.40 -16.88 5.17
C PHE A 135 3.29 -15.99 4.30
N LEU A 136 2.99 -14.69 4.27
CA LEU A 136 3.83 -13.66 3.66
C LEU A 136 4.73 -13.03 4.72
N SER A 137 6.02 -12.99 4.44
CA SER A 137 7.03 -12.33 5.27
C SER A 137 7.79 -11.33 4.41
N ILE A 138 7.58 -10.05 4.69
CA ILE A 138 8.20 -8.95 3.95
C ILE A 138 9.07 -8.18 4.93
N ASP A 139 10.38 -8.15 4.66
CA ASP A 139 11.34 -7.37 5.43
C ASP A 139 11.55 -6.02 4.74
N SER A 140 11.04 -4.95 5.34
CA SER A 140 11.17 -3.60 4.81
C SER A 140 12.61 -3.05 4.81
N ARG A 141 13.55 -3.74 5.48
CA ARG A 141 14.97 -3.38 5.42
C ARG A 141 15.63 -3.83 4.12
N ILE A 142 15.03 -4.85 3.47
CA ILE A 142 15.54 -5.46 2.23
C ILE A 142 14.70 -5.01 1.04
N SER A 143 13.38 -4.89 1.25
CA SER A 143 12.47 -4.43 0.19
C SER A 143 12.51 -2.92 0.10
N HIS A 144 12.95 -2.38 -1.01
CA HIS A 144 12.99 -0.92 -1.26
C HIS A 144 11.58 -0.35 -1.46
N HIS A 145 10.68 -1.14 -2.07
CA HIS A 145 9.31 -0.73 -2.37
C HIS A 145 8.30 -1.75 -1.86
N ASN A 146 7.08 -1.28 -1.57
CA ASN A 146 5.99 -2.13 -1.12
C ASN A 146 5.54 -3.10 -2.25
N PRO A 147 5.81 -4.42 -2.13
CA PRO A 147 5.52 -5.37 -3.20
C PRO A 147 4.03 -5.55 -3.48
N PHE A 148 3.13 -5.15 -2.56
CA PHE A 148 1.69 -5.25 -2.78
C PHE A 148 1.19 -4.32 -3.89
N TYR A 149 1.85 -3.19 -4.13
CA TYR A 149 1.51 -2.34 -5.27
C TYR A 149 1.82 -2.99 -6.61
N LYS A 150 2.81 -3.87 -6.69
CA LYS A 150 3.04 -4.67 -7.90
C LYS A 150 1.89 -5.62 -8.17
N ALA A 151 1.34 -6.25 -7.14
CA ALA A 151 0.18 -7.12 -7.27
C ALA A 151 -1.09 -6.33 -7.65
N TRP A 152 -1.27 -5.12 -7.14
CA TRP A 152 -2.41 -4.26 -7.46
C TRP A 152 -2.51 -3.94 -8.97
N LYS A 153 -1.41 -3.59 -9.60
CA LYS A 153 -1.41 -3.24 -11.04
C LYS A 153 -1.39 -4.43 -11.97
N ALA A 154 -1.25 -5.63 -11.45
CA ALA A 154 -1.18 -6.84 -12.23
C ALA A 154 -2.52 -7.14 -12.92
N LYS A 155 -2.45 -7.40 -14.20
CA LYS A 155 -3.55 -7.88 -15.01
C LYS A 155 -3.27 -9.30 -15.46
N SER A 156 -4.32 -10.10 -15.62
CA SER A 156 -4.19 -11.39 -16.32
C SER A 156 -4.12 -11.17 -17.81
N PHE A 157 -3.20 -11.85 -18.45
CA PHE A 157 -3.10 -11.90 -19.89
C PHE A 157 -3.22 -13.35 -20.36
N THR A 158 -4.12 -13.57 -21.31
CA THR A 158 -4.14 -14.81 -22.08
C THR A 158 -3.12 -14.74 -23.19
N ASP A 159 -2.78 -15.88 -23.82
CA ASP A 159 -1.93 -15.88 -25.01
C ASP A 159 -2.48 -14.97 -26.13
N GLY A 160 -3.82 -14.90 -26.25
CA GLY A 160 -4.48 -14.00 -27.18
C GLY A 160 -4.27 -12.52 -26.81
N ASP A 161 -4.34 -12.17 -25.52
CA ASP A 161 -4.09 -10.80 -25.05
C ASP A 161 -2.64 -10.38 -25.33
N ILE A 162 -1.68 -11.28 -25.09
CA ILE A 162 -0.25 -11.02 -25.34
C ILE A 162 -0.01 -10.83 -26.84
N THR A 163 -0.56 -11.73 -27.65
CA THR A 163 -0.44 -11.67 -29.12
C THR A 163 -1.02 -10.36 -29.64
N LEU A 164 -2.25 -10.01 -29.26
CA LEU A 164 -2.90 -8.78 -29.68
C LEU A 164 -2.15 -7.53 -29.21
N HIS A 165 -1.59 -7.54 -28.01
CA HIS A 165 -0.81 -6.41 -27.51
C HIS A 165 0.34 -6.10 -28.46
N PHE A 166 1.16 -7.09 -28.76
CA PHE A 166 2.31 -6.88 -29.65
C PHE A 166 1.90 -6.53 -31.09
N LEU A 167 0.86 -7.19 -31.63
CA LEU A 167 0.41 -6.92 -33.01
C LEU A 167 -0.19 -5.51 -33.13
N ILE A 168 -1.03 -5.06 -32.19
CA ILE A 168 -1.62 -3.72 -32.24
C ILE A 168 -0.53 -2.65 -32.17
N PHE A 169 0.48 -2.80 -31.30
CA PHE A 169 1.55 -1.82 -31.18
C PHE A 169 2.63 -1.93 -32.28
N ASP A 170 2.70 -3.04 -32.96
CA ASP A 170 3.50 -3.18 -34.17
C ASP A 170 2.79 -2.56 -35.40
N VAL A 171 1.47 -2.73 -35.51
CA VAL A 171 0.65 -2.06 -36.53
C VAL A 171 0.64 -0.54 -36.32
N LEU A 172 0.43 -0.10 -35.06
CA LEU A 172 0.48 1.31 -34.67
C LEU A 172 1.88 1.64 -34.13
N SER A 173 2.93 1.44 -34.97
CA SER A 173 4.32 1.57 -34.53
C SER A 173 4.73 3.01 -34.17
N GLY A 174 4.03 4.02 -34.66
CA GLY A 174 4.31 5.44 -34.42
C GLY A 174 3.04 6.27 -34.21
N PRO A 175 3.16 7.48 -33.65
CA PRO A 175 2.03 8.39 -33.46
C PRO A 175 1.47 8.94 -34.78
N ASP A 176 2.24 8.84 -35.88
CA ASP A 176 1.85 9.32 -37.18
C ASP A 176 0.96 8.33 -37.96
N ILE A 177 0.90 7.07 -37.51
CA ILE A 177 0.09 6.03 -38.10
C ILE A 177 -1.29 6.04 -37.48
N ALA A 178 -2.30 6.47 -38.25
CA ALA A 178 -3.68 6.45 -37.85
C ALA A 178 -4.50 5.52 -38.74
N LEU A 179 -5.08 4.48 -38.17
CA LEU A 179 -5.83 3.46 -38.91
C LEU A 179 -7.23 3.25 -38.32
N PRO A 180 -8.24 2.97 -39.19
CA PRO A 180 -9.55 2.50 -38.73
C PRO A 180 -9.46 1.06 -38.23
N LEU A 181 -10.48 0.60 -37.51
CA LEU A 181 -10.53 -0.78 -37.02
C LEU A 181 -10.34 -1.83 -38.14
N SER A 182 -10.96 -1.63 -39.31
CA SER A 182 -10.80 -2.52 -40.45
C SER A 182 -9.33 -2.62 -40.93
N GLY A 183 -8.67 -1.47 -41.06
CA GLY A 183 -7.27 -1.43 -41.46
C GLY A 183 -6.33 -2.11 -40.43
N ILE A 184 -6.64 -1.96 -39.16
CA ILE A 184 -5.90 -2.67 -38.09
C ILE A 184 -6.12 -4.19 -38.17
N MET A 185 -7.34 -4.63 -38.44
CA MET A 185 -7.67 -6.03 -38.61
C MET A 185 -6.92 -6.64 -39.81
N ASP A 186 -6.98 -5.98 -40.96
CA ASP A 186 -6.30 -6.43 -42.19
C ASP A 186 -4.79 -6.57 -41.98
N GLU A 187 -4.18 -5.61 -41.26
CA GLU A 187 -2.76 -5.65 -40.94
C GLU A 187 -2.41 -6.74 -39.94
N ILE A 188 -3.27 -7.00 -38.93
CA ILE A 188 -3.09 -8.12 -38.00
C ILE A 188 -3.15 -9.44 -38.72
N ASP A 189 -4.17 -9.65 -39.54
CA ASP A 189 -4.35 -10.88 -40.31
C ASP A 189 -3.19 -11.10 -41.29
N ARG A 190 -2.72 -10.05 -41.98
CA ARG A 190 -1.55 -10.10 -42.84
C ARG A 190 -0.29 -10.55 -42.08
N ARG A 191 -0.05 -10.08 -40.87
CA ARG A 191 1.10 -10.49 -40.05
C ARG A 191 0.95 -11.91 -39.53
N LEU A 192 -0.26 -12.32 -39.18
CA LEU A 192 -0.52 -13.66 -38.66
C LEU A 192 -0.48 -14.73 -39.80
N SER A 193 -0.80 -14.38 -41.02
CA SER A 193 -0.74 -15.31 -42.16
C SER A 193 0.67 -15.84 -42.46
N CYS A 194 1.72 -15.22 -41.91
CA CYS A 194 3.11 -15.71 -42.04
C CYS A 194 3.43 -16.89 -41.10
N PHE A 195 2.50 -17.33 -40.24
CA PHE A 195 2.70 -18.46 -39.34
C PHE A 195 1.99 -19.71 -39.84
N ASP A 196 2.55 -20.89 -39.57
CA ASP A 196 2.01 -22.19 -40.00
C ASP A 196 0.59 -22.44 -39.46
N GLU A 197 0.29 -21.94 -38.24
CA GLU A 197 -1.02 -21.99 -37.60
C GLU A 197 -1.45 -20.57 -37.22
N PRO A 198 -2.03 -19.80 -38.13
CA PRO A 198 -2.40 -18.42 -37.87
C PRO A 198 -3.56 -18.36 -36.87
N LYS A 199 -3.41 -17.57 -35.82
CA LYS A 199 -4.52 -17.21 -34.93
C LYS A 199 -5.42 -16.21 -35.64
N THR A 200 -6.71 -16.35 -35.46
CA THR A 200 -7.70 -15.38 -35.94
C THR A 200 -8.31 -14.64 -34.74
N PHE A 201 -8.54 -13.36 -34.90
CA PHE A 201 -9.19 -12.52 -33.91
C PHE A 201 -10.45 -11.89 -34.51
N ASP A 202 -11.56 -11.96 -33.76
CA ASP A 202 -12.77 -11.30 -34.20
C ASP A 202 -12.71 -9.78 -33.94
N ALA A 203 -13.44 -9.00 -34.76
CA ALA A 203 -13.45 -7.54 -34.69
C ALA A 203 -13.94 -7.01 -33.34
N SER A 204 -14.78 -7.76 -32.61
CA SER A 204 -15.27 -7.38 -31.29
C SER A 204 -14.17 -7.44 -30.25
N THR A 205 -13.32 -8.46 -30.31
CA THR A 205 -12.17 -8.64 -29.42
C THR A 205 -11.13 -7.55 -29.65
N VAL A 206 -10.77 -7.27 -30.91
CA VAL A 206 -9.82 -6.20 -31.24
C VAL A 206 -10.37 -4.83 -30.82
N ARG A 207 -11.64 -4.54 -31.11
CA ARG A 207 -12.29 -3.29 -30.69
C ARG A 207 -12.29 -3.10 -29.17
N LYS A 208 -12.59 -4.17 -28.43
CA LYS A 208 -12.57 -4.14 -26.97
C LYS A 208 -11.16 -3.83 -26.45
N LYS A 209 -10.13 -4.41 -27.07
CA LYS A 209 -8.74 -4.18 -26.69
C LYS A 209 -8.27 -2.77 -27.03
N LEU A 210 -8.62 -2.25 -28.20
CA LEU A 210 -8.34 -0.87 -28.59
C LEU A 210 -9.00 0.14 -27.64
N LYS A 211 -10.26 -0.13 -27.25
CA LYS A 211 -10.95 0.69 -26.25
C LYS A 211 -10.23 0.67 -24.90
N GLU A 212 -9.81 -0.52 -24.44
CA GLU A 212 -9.03 -0.66 -23.20
C GLU A 212 -7.73 0.16 -23.27
N TYR A 213 -7.01 0.12 -24.39
CA TYR A 213 -5.77 0.87 -24.57
C TYR A 213 -6.00 2.37 -24.71
N ALA A 214 -7.13 2.81 -25.27
CA ALA A 214 -7.52 4.21 -25.28
C ALA A 214 -7.84 4.72 -23.87
N GLU A 215 -8.55 3.94 -23.05
CA GLU A 215 -8.82 4.25 -21.64
C GLU A 215 -7.53 4.29 -20.80
N GLN A 216 -6.51 3.53 -21.18
CA GLN A 216 -5.19 3.53 -20.53
C GLN A 216 -4.25 4.64 -21.04
N GLY A 217 -4.70 5.43 -22.04
CA GLY A 217 -3.86 6.46 -22.66
C GLY A 217 -2.69 5.94 -23.51
N LEU A 218 -2.72 4.67 -23.90
CA LEU A 218 -1.70 4.06 -24.78
C LEU A 218 -1.99 4.33 -26.25
N ILE A 219 -3.26 4.51 -26.59
CA ILE A 219 -3.78 4.81 -27.94
C ILE A 219 -4.65 6.05 -27.84
N CYS A 220 -4.53 6.93 -28.83
CA CYS A 220 -5.44 8.06 -29.03
C CYS A 220 -6.45 7.69 -30.10
N THR A 221 -7.65 8.25 -30.00
CA THR A 221 -8.72 8.09 -30.99
C THR A 221 -9.05 9.43 -31.61
N ASP A 222 -9.02 9.50 -32.94
CA ASP A 222 -9.41 10.67 -33.70
C ASP A 222 -10.60 10.34 -34.59
N ARG A 223 -11.54 11.28 -34.78
CA ARG A 223 -12.64 11.12 -35.70
C ARG A 223 -12.34 11.88 -36.98
N SER A 224 -12.21 11.13 -38.07
CA SER A 224 -12.16 11.70 -39.43
C SER A 224 -13.50 11.42 -40.13
N ALA A 225 -14.32 12.46 -40.25
CA ALA A 225 -15.69 12.36 -40.78
C ALA A 225 -16.56 11.36 -39.99
N LYS A 226 -16.90 10.21 -40.59
CA LYS A 226 -17.71 9.15 -39.93
C LYS A 226 -16.88 8.00 -39.37
N THR A 227 -15.55 8.02 -39.54
CA THR A 227 -14.67 6.90 -39.23
C THR A 227 -13.85 7.23 -38.00
N LEU A 228 -13.81 6.29 -37.03
CA LEU A 228 -12.94 6.35 -35.85
C LEU A 228 -11.58 5.79 -36.24
N LEU A 229 -10.54 6.62 -36.08
CA LEU A 229 -9.16 6.27 -36.31
C LEU A 229 -8.46 6.06 -34.97
N TYR A 230 -7.56 5.08 -34.92
CA TYR A 230 -6.71 4.75 -33.78
C TYR A 230 -5.26 5.05 -34.13
N ARG A 231 -4.54 5.70 -33.23
CA ARG A 231 -3.10 5.95 -33.35
C ARG A 231 -2.39 5.74 -32.02
N ARG A 232 -1.12 5.45 -32.04
CA ARG A 232 -0.31 5.36 -30.84
C ARG A 232 -0.25 6.71 -30.13
N ALA A 233 -0.41 6.73 -28.81
CA ALA A 233 -0.20 7.94 -28.01
C ALA A 233 1.29 8.30 -28.00
N ALA A 234 1.61 9.59 -28.09
CA ALA A 234 2.97 10.06 -27.82
C ALA A 234 3.26 9.81 -26.34
N THR A 235 4.32 9.07 -26.07
CA THR A 235 4.72 8.73 -24.70
C THR A 235 5.24 9.99 -24.03
N ALA A 236 4.43 10.64 -23.20
CA ALA A 236 4.93 11.66 -22.31
C ALA A 236 5.69 10.93 -21.19
N GLN A 237 7.02 11.03 -21.19
CA GLN A 237 7.79 10.63 -20.01
C GLN A 237 7.48 11.62 -18.89
N PRO A 238 7.24 11.14 -17.65
CA PRO A 238 7.06 12.04 -16.53
C PRO A 238 8.33 12.88 -16.33
N ALA A 239 8.17 14.19 -16.27
CA ALA A 239 9.28 15.15 -16.18
C ALA A 239 10.05 15.06 -14.85
N CYS A 240 9.54 14.33 -13.85
CA CYS A 240 10.15 14.21 -12.53
C CYS A 240 9.86 12.82 -11.95
N THR A 241 10.84 11.93 -11.96
CA THR A 241 10.75 10.58 -11.39
C THR A 241 10.97 10.56 -9.87
N ASP A 242 11.68 11.55 -9.31
CA ASP A 242 12.04 11.60 -7.90
C ASP A 242 10.82 11.66 -6.97
N ALA A 243 9.79 12.42 -7.37
CA ALA A 243 8.55 12.48 -6.64
C ALA A 243 7.78 11.14 -6.70
N LEU A 244 7.91 10.38 -7.79
CA LEU A 244 7.26 9.10 -7.96
C LEU A 244 7.84 8.04 -7.02
N ASP A 245 9.13 8.08 -6.75
CA ASP A 245 9.80 7.21 -5.80
C ASP A 245 9.15 7.32 -4.41
N PHE A 246 8.94 8.54 -3.91
CA PHE A 246 8.20 8.76 -2.66
C PHE A 246 6.74 8.32 -2.75
N PHE A 247 6.01 8.74 -3.78
CA PHE A 247 4.58 8.45 -3.91
C PHE A 247 4.26 7.00 -4.19
N SER A 248 5.24 6.19 -4.65
CA SER A 248 5.04 4.74 -4.82
C SER A 248 4.72 4.00 -3.53
N GLU A 249 5.10 4.56 -2.37
CA GLU A 249 4.87 3.98 -1.04
C GLU A 249 3.64 4.56 -0.32
N VAL A 250 3.01 5.59 -0.85
CA VAL A 250 1.90 6.30 -0.20
C VAL A 250 0.55 5.84 -0.76
N ALA A 251 -0.24 5.13 0.05
CA ALA A 251 -1.60 4.76 -0.34
C ALA A 251 -2.54 6.00 -0.38
N PRO A 252 -3.43 6.11 -1.38
CA PRO A 252 -3.62 5.25 -2.56
C PRO A 252 -2.73 5.58 -3.74
N CYS A 253 -1.90 6.63 -3.66
CA CYS A 253 -1.03 7.11 -4.74
C CYS A 253 0.02 6.08 -5.16
N GLY A 254 0.40 5.18 -4.25
CA GLY A 254 1.41 4.15 -4.49
C GLY A 254 1.13 3.26 -5.69
N VAL A 255 -0.14 2.99 -6.00
CA VAL A 255 -0.52 2.25 -7.21
C VAL A 255 -0.08 3.00 -8.46
N ILE A 256 -0.31 4.31 -8.50
CA ILE A 256 0.04 5.18 -9.63
C ILE A 256 1.55 5.36 -9.69
N GLY A 257 2.18 5.69 -8.58
CA GLY A 257 3.64 5.87 -8.49
C GLY A 257 4.40 4.62 -8.92
N SER A 258 4.04 3.46 -8.37
CA SER A 258 4.63 2.18 -8.75
C SER A 258 4.41 1.83 -10.23
N PHE A 259 3.23 2.15 -10.79
CA PHE A 259 2.97 1.96 -12.22
C PHE A 259 3.83 2.84 -13.12
N LEU A 260 4.04 4.10 -12.75
CA LEU A 260 4.86 5.04 -13.50
C LEU A 260 6.35 4.70 -13.41
N LEU A 261 6.84 4.33 -12.22
CA LEU A 261 8.21 3.89 -12.03
C LEU A 261 8.56 2.64 -12.87
N ASP A 262 7.65 1.67 -12.95
CA ASP A 262 7.87 0.48 -13.78
C ASP A 262 7.92 0.78 -15.30
N LYS A 263 7.46 1.97 -15.72
CA LYS A 263 7.54 2.42 -17.12
C LYS A 263 8.77 3.29 -17.37
N ALA A 264 9.41 3.78 -16.33
CA ALA A 264 10.63 4.56 -16.48
C ALA A 264 11.79 3.62 -16.84
N ASP A 265 12.57 3.98 -17.89
CA ASP A 265 13.72 3.20 -18.32
C ASP A 265 14.82 3.15 -17.25
N SER A 266 14.95 4.21 -16.48
CA SER A 266 15.82 4.30 -15.32
C SER A 266 15.29 5.36 -14.36
N HIS A 267 15.44 5.14 -13.07
CA HIS A 267 15.23 6.15 -12.02
C HIS A 267 16.28 5.95 -10.94
N GLU A 268 16.65 7.03 -10.29
CA GLU A 268 17.48 6.98 -9.09
C GLU A 268 16.58 6.87 -7.86
N GLU A 269 16.88 5.95 -6.96
CA GLU A 269 16.18 5.81 -5.70
C GLU A 269 16.75 6.83 -4.70
N HIS A 270 15.95 7.85 -4.37
CA HIS A 270 16.31 8.86 -3.39
C HIS A 270 15.72 8.62 -2.02
N PHE A 271 14.66 7.80 -1.93
CA PHE A 271 13.94 7.53 -0.69
C PHE A 271 14.02 6.06 -0.32
N VAL A 272 14.37 5.79 0.93
CA VAL A 272 14.33 4.45 1.53
C VAL A 272 13.42 4.48 2.74
N PHE A 273 12.30 3.77 2.65
CA PHE A 273 11.38 3.63 3.78
C PHE A 273 11.88 2.53 4.72
N LYS A 274 12.24 2.89 5.94
CA LYS A 274 12.70 1.92 6.95
C LYS A 274 11.61 0.94 7.36
N HIS A 275 10.35 1.34 7.27
CA HIS A 275 9.17 0.55 7.61
C HIS A 275 8.10 0.76 6.56
N HIS A 276 7.68 -0.32 5.93
CA HIS A 276 6.54 -0.31 5.02
C HIS A 276 5.25 -0.63 5.78
N TYR A 277 4.24 0.21 5.60
CA TYR A 277 2.88 -0.14 5.97
C TYR A 277 2.22 -0.93 4.84
N ILE A 278 2.75 -2.10 4.57
CA ILE A 278 2.49 -2.93 3.40
C ILE A 278 1.01 -3.20 3.20
N THR A 279 0.27 -3.37 4.30
CA THR A 279 -1.18 -3.58 4.25
C THR A 279 -1.95 -2.39 3.71
N GLY A 280 -1.40 -1.18 3.77
CA GLY A 280 -2.02 0.02 3.20
C GLY A 280 -2.27 -0.09 1.69
N ALA A 281 -1.42 -0.83 0.96
CA ALA A 281 -1.63 -1.09 -0.46
C ALA A 281 -2.93 -1.86 -0.75
N LEU A 282 -3.35 -2.73 0.17
CA LEU A 282 -4.57 -3.53 0.04
C LEU A 282 -5.86 -2.69 0.14
N ASP A 283 -5.75 -1.50 0.73
CA ASP A 283 -6.88 -0.60 0.97
C ASP A 283 -7.01 0.52 -0.07
N SER A 284 -6.12 0.55 -1.07
CA SER A 284 -6.05 1.64 -2.04
C SER A 284 -7.35 1.86 -2.81
N GLU A 285 -8.06 0.80 -3.21
CA GLU A 285 -9.36 0.93 -3.88
C GLU A 285 -10.45 1.46 -2.94
N ILE A 286 -10.47 0.98 -1.70
CA ILE A 286 -11.40 1.47 -0.68
C ILE A 286 -11.17 2.96 -0.43
N LEU A 287 -9.90 3.36 -0.27
CA LEU A 287 -9.52 4.76 -0.10
C LEU A 287 -9.96 5.63 -1.27
N TYR A 288 -9.72 5.17 -2.50
CA TYR A 288 -10.12 5.89 -3.70
C TYR A 288 -11.63 6.17 -3.73
N ARG A 289 -12.45 5.13 -3.49
CA ARG A 289 -13.91 5.28 -3.45
C ARG A 289 -14.39 6.18 -2.32
N LEU A 290 -13.73 6.12 -1.15
CA LEU A 290 -14.03 7.01 -0.03
C LEU A 290 -13.68 8.47 -0.36
N PHE A 291 -12.53 8.72 -0.99
CA PHE A 291 -12.14 10.06 -1.40
C PHE A 291 -13.08 10.63 -2.47
N GLU A 292 -13.50 9.82 -3.43
CA GLU A 292 -14.51 10.24 -4.42
C GLU A 292 -15.83 10.62 -3.72
N ALA A 293 -16.32 9.82 -2.77
CA ALA A 293 -17.52 10.12 -2.02
C ALA A 293 -17.37 11.38 -1.15
N MET A 294 -16.20 11.58 -0.51
CA MET A 294 -15.91 12.79 0.25
C MET A 294 -15.89 14.03 -0.64
N HIS A 295 -15.25 13.93 -1.81
CA HIS A 295 -15.18 15.04 -2.78
C HIS A 295 -16.58 15.44 -3.28
N ARG A 296 -17.43 14.45 -3.54
CA ARG A 296 -18.81 14.65 -4.00
C ARG A 296 -19.81 14.89 -2.86
N LYS A 297 -19.36 14.96 -1.60
CA LYS A 297 -20.20 15.12 -0.39
C LYS A 297 -21.32 14.08 -0.30
N GLN A 298 -21.00 12.82 -0.55
CA GLN A 298 -21.95 11.73 -0.62
C GLN A 298 -21.88 10.83 0.61
N SER A 299 -23.02 10.22 0.95
CA SER A 299 -23.08 9.07 1.85
C SER A 299 -22.70 7.80 1.10
N VAL A 300 -22.20 6.83 1.83
CA VAL A 300 -21.81 5.51 1.30
C VAL A 300 -22.44 4.39 2.11
N GLN A 301 -22.72 3.29 1.44
CA GLN A 301 -23.00 2.01 2.05
C GLN A 301 -21.67 1.27 2.14
N ILE A 302 -21.22 0.96 3.34
CA ILE A 302 -20.02 0.14 3.56
C ILE A 302 -20.41 -1.22 4.12
N GLU A 303 -19.67 -2.23 3.68
CA GLU A 303 -19.72 -3.56 4.27
C GLU A 303 -18.47 -3.75 5.12
N THR A 304 -18.65 -4.09 6.39
CA THR A 304 -17.56 -4.27 7.34
C THR A 304 -17.56 -5.67 7.93
N VAL A 305 -16.37 -6.19 8.23
CA VAL A 305 -16.20 -7.47 8.89
C VAL A 305 -15.83 -7.26 10.36
N ASN A 306 -16.58 -7.89 11.26
CA ASN A 306 -16.18 -8.08 12.64
C ASN A 306 -15.48 -9.43 12.80
N ARG A 307 -14.16 -9.41 12.86
CA ARG A 307 -13.36 -10.63 12.87
C ARG A 307 -13.48 -11.47 14.14
N ARG A 308 -13.75 -10.82 15.29
CA ARG A 308 -13.96 -11.54 16.55
C ARG A 308 -15.24 -12.36 16.55
N ARG A 309 -16.24 -11.92 15.78
CA ARG A 309 -17.58 -12.54 15.72
C ARG A 309 -17.84 -13.21 14.37
N GLU A 310 -16.88 -13.15 13.44
CA GLU A 310 -17.01 -13.66 12.05
C GLU A 310 -18.29 -13.22 11.33
N ARG A 311 -18.74 -11.98 11.63
CA ARG A 311 -19.97 -11.43 11.06
C ARG A 311 -19.65 -10.25 10.17
N THR A 312 -20.28 -10.20 9.03
CA THR A 312 -20.34 -9.01 8.18
C THR A 312 -21.54 -8.16 8.55
N ALA A 313 -21.39 -6.85 8.44
CA ALA A 313 -22.45 -5.89 8.66
C ALA A 313 -22.39 -4.81 7.62
N ALA A 314 -23.53 -4.54 7.00
CA ALA A 314 -23.68 -3.41 6.09
C ALA A 314 -24.23 -2.21 6.87
N GLN A 315 -23.64 -1.03 6.66
CA GLN A 315 -24.10 0.20 7.29
C GLN A 315 -23.94 1.40 6.36
N LYS A 316 -24.91 2.31 6.43
CA LYS A 316 -24.81 3.60 5.74
C LYS A 316 -24.07 4.58 6.62
N VAL A 317 -23.05 5.26 6.04
CA VAL A 317 -22.26 6.27 6.75
C VAL A 317 -21.95 7.45 5.83
N VAL A 318 -21.61 8.59 6.41
CA VAL A 318 -21.07 9.74 5.70
C VAL A 318 -19.57 9.79 5.97
N PRO A 319 -18.71 9.53 4.97
CA PRO A 319 -17.27 9.54 5.14
C PRO A 319 -16.77 10.96 5.29
N LEU A 320 -16.02 11.27 6.34
CA LEU A 320 -15.60 12.63 6.65
C LEU A 320 -14.10 12.85 6.49
N ARG A 321 -13.27 11.96 7.02
CA ARG A 321 -11.80 12.07 7.00
C ARG A 321 -11.14 10.72 7.18
N ILE A 322 -9.93 10.56 6.65
CA ILE A 322 -9.07 9.42 6.95
C ILE A 322 -8.02 9.85 7.97
N PHE A 323 -7.96 9.13 9.09
CA PHE A 323 -6.89 9.26 10.07
C PHE A 323 -5.86 8.16 9.85
N ILE A 324 -4.59 8.53 9.82
CA ILE A 324 -3.47 7.61 9.64
C ILE A 324 -2.64 7.63 10.92
N SER A 325 -2.53 6.49 11.57
CA SER A 325 -1.64 6.34 12.72
C SER A 325 -0.20 6.16 12.22
N VAL A 326 0.64 7.15 12.43
CA VAL A 326 2.07 7.06 12.09
C VAL A 326 2.83 6.06 12.98
N GLN A 327 2.26 5.67 14.11
CA GLN A 327 2.88 4.73 15.05
C GLN A 327 2.78 3.27 14.56
N ASN A 328 1.67 2.89 13.94
CA ASN A 328 1.38 1.52 13.50
C ASN A 328 0.87 1.41 12.07
N GLY A 329 0.87 2.51 11.32
CA GLY A 329 0.44 2.58 9.92
C GLY A 329 -1.04 2.28 9.67
N ARG A 330 -1.83 2.08 10.72
CA ARG A 330 -3.26 1.79 10.56
C ARG A 330 -4.01 3.01 10.10
N GLN A 331 -4.97 2.78 9.23
CA GLN A 331 -5.83 3.80 8.67
C GLN A 331 -7.26 3.62 9.16
N TYR A 332 -7.91 4.74 9.47
CA TYR A 332 -9.25 4.79 10.05
C TYR A 332 -10.12 5.78 9.29
N LEU A 333 -11.29 5.33 8.89
CA LEU A 333 -12.32 6.21 8.38
C LEU A 333 -13.05 6.87 9.55
N MET A 334 -12.98 8.18 9.64
CA MET A 334 -13.86 8.98 10.50
C MET A 334 -15.15 9.24 9.73
N ALA A 335 -16.26 8.73 10.25
CA ALA A 335 -17.54 8.79 9.56
C ALA A 335 -18.70 9.10 10.51
N TYR A 336 -19.68 9.83 10.01
CA TYR A 336 -20.96 10.01 10.70
C TYR A 336 -21.88 8.82 10.37
N ALA A 337 -22.36 8.17 11.41
CA ALA A 337 -23.32 7.06 11.31
C ALA A 337 -24.75 7.56 11.59
N PRO A 338 -25.64 7.68 10.58
CA PRO A 338 -26.98 8.23 10.77
C PRO A 338 -27.82 7.42 11.76
N ARG A 339 -27.62 6.09 11.78
CA ARG A 339 -28.34 5.18 12.71
C ARG A 339 -28.07 5.54 14.18
N ASN A 340 -26.84 5.88 14.49
CA ASN A 340 -26.41 6.16 15.87
C ASN A 340 -26.31 7.66 16.15
N LYS A 341 -26.55 8.51 15.13
CA LYS A 341 -26.43 9.99 15.17
C LYS A 341 -25.09 10.50 15.71
N ARG A 342 -24.02 9.75 15.47
CA ARG A 342 -22.68 10.06 16.01
C ARG A 342 -21.58 9.87 14.97
N ILE A 343 -20.44 10.55 15.21
CA ILE A 343 -19.21 10.37 14.46
C ILE A 343 -18.39 9.30 15.19
N GLY A 344 -17.88 8.34 14.44
CA GLY A 344 -17.04 7.26 14.95
C GLY A 344 -15.92 6.90 13.99
N SER A 345 -15.00 6.09 14.48
CA SER A 345 -13.87 5.57 13.70
C SER A 345 -14.12 4.15 13.23
N ILE A 346 -13.78 3.86 11.98
CA ILE A 346 -13.88 2.53 11.36
C ILE A 346 -12.53 2.19 10.75
N ARG A 347 -11.96 1.07 11.14
CA ARG A 347 -10.67 0.62 10.56
C ARG A 347 -10.86 0.28 9.08
N LEU A 348 -9.99 0.82 8.22
CA LEU A 348 -10.07 0.58 6.78
C LEU A 348 -9.91 -0.90 6.43
N ASP A 349 -9.01 -1.60 7.10
CA ASP A 349 -8.77 -3.02 6.87
C ASP A 349 -9.96 -3.93 7.25
N ASN A 350 -10.99 -3.39 7.92
CA ASN A 350 -12.25 -4.07 8.18
C ASN A 350 -13.33 -3.76 7.12
N ILE A 351 -13.11 -2.79 6.23
CA ILE A 351 -14.05 -2.44 5.17
C ILE A 351 -13.83 -3.38 3.98
N LEU A 352 -14.84 -4.12 3.59
CA LEU A 352 -14.81 -5.05 2.46
C LEU A 352 -15.20 -4.36 1.15
N SER A 353 -16.23 -3.51 1.20
CA SER A 353 -16.74 -2.81 0.02
C SER A 353 -17.28 -1.43 0.37
N VAL A 354 -17.27 -0.53 -0.61
CA VAL A 354 -17.82 0.82 -0.53
C VAL A 354 -18.68 1.06 -1.75
N GLN A 355 -19.94 1.44 -1.54
CA GLN A 355 -20.90 1.80 -2.59
C GLN A 355 -21.51 3.18 -2.29
N THR A 356 -21.66 4.01 -3.30
CA THR A 356 -22.28 5.33 -3.16
C THR A 356 -23.76 5.18 -2.81
N ALA A 357 -24.23 5.94 -1.82
CA ALA A 357 -25.61 5.86 -1.30
C ALA A 357 -26.37 7.21 -1.39
N GLY A 358 -25.91 8.11 -2.23
CA GLY A 358 -26.56 9.39 -2.54
C GLY A 358 -25.94 10.60 -1.82
N ASN A 359 -26.37 11.79 -2.18
CA ASN A 359 -25.84 13.05 -1.66
C ASN A 359 -26.21 13.27 -0.19
N CYS A 360 -25.38 14.02 0.53
CA CYS A 360 -25.57 14.35 1.92
C CYS A 360 -25.58 15.89 2.08
N GLU A 361 -26.74 16.49 2.25
CA GLU A 361 -26.90 17.94 2.42
C GLU A 361 -26.19 18.47 3.68
N SER A 362 -26.17 17.68 4.75
CA SER A 362 -25.56 18.07 6.03
C SER A 362 -24.07 17.72 6.12
N TYR A 363 -23.40 17.42 5.00
CA TYR A 363 -22.00 17.00 4.98
C TYR A 363 -21.05 17.97 5.68
N ASP A 364 -21.18 19.26 5.36
CA ASP A 364 -20.31 20.31 5.91
C ASP A 364 -20.55 20.50 7.41
N THR A 365 -21.77 20.34 7.89
CA THR A 365 -22.10 20.36 9.32
C THR A 365 -21.42 19.21 10.07
N TYR A 366 -21.44 18.00 9.51
CA TYR A 366 -20.75 16.87 10.13
C TYR A 366 -19.24 17.04 10.09
N ARG A 367 -18.70 17.64 9.05
CA ARG A 367 -17.29 17.95 8.92
C ARG A 367 -16.84 18.95 9.99
N GLN A 368 -17.57 20.05 10.18
CA GLN A 368 -17.32 21.04 11.23
C GLN A 368 -17.41 20.41 12.63
N LYS A 369 -18.40 19.54 12.84
CA LYS A 369 -18.51 18.80 14.11
C LYS A 369 -17.27 17.94 14.36
N LEU A 370 -16.77 17.22 13.35
CA LEU A 370 -15.54 16.45 13.49
C LEU A 370 -14.33 17.34 13.80
N ASP A 371 -14.21 18.51 13.18
CA ASP A 371 -13.12 19.46 13.43
C ASP A 371 -13.14 19.99 14.88
N GLN A 372 -14.33 20.20 15.45
CA GLN A 372 -14.46 20.53 16.88
C GLN A 372 -14.06 19.36 17.78
N MET A 373 -14.55 18.15 17.45
CA MET A 373 -14.23 16.93 18.20
C MET A 373 -12.74 16.60 18.17
N GLN A 374 -12.03 16.94 17.10
CA GLN A 374 -10.61 16.63 16.92
C GLN A 374 -9.73 17.23 18.01
N LYS A 375 -10.14 18.31 18.66
CA LYS A 375 -9.45 18.93 19.80
C LYS A 375 -9.36 18.02 21.02
N HIS A 376 -10.23 17.01 21.10
CA HIS A 376 -10.37 16.08 22.22
C HIS A 376 -10.06 14.62 21.80
N ILE A 377 -9.61 14.39 20.55
CA ILE A 377 -9.22 13.08 20.06
C ILE A 377 -7.71 12.94 20.21
N TRP A 378 -7.28 12.03 21.08
CA TRP A 378 -5.85 11.71 21.18
C TRP A 378 -5.37 10.78 20.06
N GLY A 379 -6.07 9.69 19.83
CA GLY A 379 -5.81 8.73 18.79
C GLY A 379 -6.89 8.74 17.70
N VAL A 380 -7.85 7.85 17.81
CA VAL A 380 -8.95 7.69 16.86
C VAL A 380 -10.31 7.52 17.54
N SER A 381 -10.33 7.35 18.86
CA SER A 381 -11.55 7.17 19.63
C SER A 381 -12.30 8.49 19.76
N THR A 382 -13.60 8.43 19.50
CA THR A 382 -14.51 9.59 19.59
C THR A 382 -15.48 9.49 20.76
N GLU A 383 -15.49 8.36 21.44
CA GLU A 383 -16.34 8.11 22.62
C GLU A 383 -15.79 6.94 23.44
N GLY A 384 -15.42 7.18 24.66
CA GLY A 384 -15.31 6.13 25.67
C GLY A 384 -16.68 5.93 26.30
N GLY A 385 -17.61 5.23 25.67
CA GLY A 385 -18.87 4.77 26.29
C GLY A 385 -19.78 5.79 26.98
N CYS A 386 -19.29 6.98 27.28
CA CYS A 386 -19.98 8.08 27.96
C CYS A 386 -19.83 9.37 27.16
N ALA A 387 -20.90 10.16 27.09
CA ALA A 387 -20.91 11.48 26.44
C ALA A 387 -20.00 12.54 27.11
N ARG A 388 -19.25 12.15 28.16
CA ARG A 388 -18.40 13.04 28.95
C ARG A 388 -16.93 12.81 28.62
N LEU A 389 -16.22 13.92 28.37
CA LEU A 389 -14.77 13.89 28.20
C LEU A 389 -14.09 13.39 29.52
N GLU A 390 -13.07 12.56 29.33
CA GLU A 390 -12.20 12.10 30.43
C GLU A 390 -11.04 13.06 30.61
N GLN A 391 -10.74 13.40 31.83
CA GLN A 391 -9.63 14.27 32.18
C GLN A 391 -8.39 13.45 32.52
N VAL A 392 -7.27 13.88 31.98
CA VAL A 392 -5.95 13.31 32.27
C VAL A 392 -5.00 14.44 32.61
N GLU A 393 -4.35 14.31 33.76
CA GLU A 393 -3.28 15.21 34.17
C GLU A 393 -2.11 14.38 34.69
N PHE A 394 -0.88 14.73 34.29
CA PHE A 394 0.32 14.19 34.92
C PHE A 394 1.44 15.21 34.95
N THR A 395 2.30 15.06 35.94
CA THR A 395 3.44 15.95 36.19
C THR A 395 4.73 15.14 36.06
N VAL A 396 5.69 15.66 35.31
CA VAL A 396 7.01 15.07 35.17
C VAL A 396 8.09 15.95 35.75
N ARG A 397 9.07 15.34 36.41
CA ARG A 397 10.28 15.99 36.90
C ARG A 397 11.49 15.60 36.06
N TYR A 398 12.41 16.51 35.90
CA TYR A 398 13.66 16.35 35.16
C TYR A 398 14.78 17.17 35.75
N ASP A 399 16.04 16.75 35.56
CA ASP A 399 17.22 17.37 36.16
C ASP A 399 17.80 18.50 35.29
N ASP A 400 18.84 19.16 35.80
CA ASP A 400 19.61 20.14 35.03
C ASP A 400 20.16 19.53 33.75
N GLY A 401 20.03 20.26 32.66
CA GLY A 401 20.40 19.77 31.31
C GLY A 401 19.33 18.96 30.58
N GLU A 402 18.26 18.55 31.29
CA GLU A 402 17.17 17.74 30.69
C GLU A 402 15.94 18.56 30.23
N ALA A 403 16.09 19.88 30.03
CA ALA A 403 15.01 20.75 29.56
C ALA A 403 14.38 20.28 28.22
N TYR A 404 15.00 19.33 27.54
CA TYR A 404 14.43 18.66 26.36
C TYR A 404 13.17 17.86 26.69
N ILE A 405 12.95 17.44 27.96
CA ILE A 405 11.75 16.70 28.38
C ILE A 405 10.50 17.59 28.25
N HIS A 406 10.58 18.87 28.68
CA HIS A 406 9.50 19.82 28.46
C HIS A 406 9.20 19.99 26.96
N ARG A 407 10.26 20.20 26.15
CA ARG A 407 10.12 20.31 24.68
C ARG A 407 9.57 19.04 24.04
N ARG A 408 9.86 17.87 24.62
CA ARG A 408 9.33 16.59 24.19
C ARG A 408 7.82 16.51 24.46
N LEU A 409 7.35 16.91 25.63
CA LEU A 409 5.91 16.98 25.95
C LEU A 409 5.19 17.89 24.96
N GLU A 410 5.74 19.09 24.70
CA GLU A 410 5.16 20.04 23.74
C GLU A 410 5.10 19.51 22.32
N ARG A 411 6.15 18.86 21.86
CA ARG A 411 6.25 18.35 20.51
C ARG A 411 5.40 17.10 20.26
N GLU A 412 5.28 16.22 21.26
CA GLU A 412 4.64 14.92 21.11
C GLU A 412 3.15 14.94 21.50
N LYS A 413 2.70 15.97 22.21
CA LYS A 413 1.26 16.10 22.52
C LYS A 413 0.45 16.19 21.22
N ARG A 414 -0.68 15.52 21.21
CA ARG A 414 -1.61 15.56 20.06
C ARG A 414 -2.78 16.50 20.32
N CYS A 415 -3.16 16.66 21.58
CA CYS A 415 -4.10 17.63 22.10
C CYS A 415 -3.71 17.94 23.56
N GLY A 416 -4.44 18.82 24.23
CA GLY A 416 -4.16 19.21 25.61
C GLY A 416 -3.11 20.33 25.72
N GLN A 417 -2.71 20.60 26.95
CA GLN A 417 -1.81 21.70 27.29
C GLN A 417 -0.60 21.18 28.08
N VAL A 418 0.53 21.84 27.89
CA VAL A 418 1.74 21.62 28.70
C VAL A 418 2.09 22.93 29.37
N GLU A 419 2.28 22.88 30.66
CA GLU A 419 2.64 24.02 31.49
C GLU A 419 4.00 23.73 32.15
N ARG A 420 4.88 24.70 32.17
CA ARG A 420 6.08 24.64 33.01
C ARG A 420 5.73 25.12 34.40
N VAL A 421 5.71 24.23 35.39
CA VAL A 421 5.40 24.54 36.77
C VAL A 421 6.57 25.26 37.48
N ASP A 422 7.79 24.75 37.24
CA ASP A 422 9.05 25.33 37.70
C ASP A 422 10.23 24.98 36.77
N ALA A 423 11.47 25.25 37.21
CA ALA A 423 12.66 24.98 36.39
C ALA A 423 12.82 23.50 36.00
N HIS A 424 12.35 22.58 36.81
CA HIS A 424 12.56 21.14 36.73
C HIS A 424 11.26 20.33 36.57
N THR A 425 10.11 21.02 36.52
CA THR A 425 8.81 20.33 36.56
C THR A 425 7.89 20.88 35.49
N SER A 426 7.25 19.94 34.77
CA SER A 426 6.22 20.27 33.79
C SER A 426 4.98 19.43 33.98
N ARG A 427 3.83 20.05 33.77
CA ARG A 427 2.50 19.46 33.86
C ARG A 427 1.90 19.35 32.46
N PHE A 428 1.31 18.20 32.18
CA PHE A 428 0.44 18.01 31.04
C PHE A 428 -1.00 17.81 31.52
N SER A 429 -1.95 18.42 30.82
CA SER A 429 -3.39 18.24 31.07
C SER A 429 -4.15 18.15 29.74
N ALA A 430 -5.18 17.30 29.70
CA ALA A 430 -6.04 17.13 28.52
C ALA A 430 -7.42 16.64 28.91
N ASP A 431 -8.43 17.11 28.16
CA ASP A 431 -9.79 16.58 28.16
C ASP A 431 -9.97 15.78 26.86
N VAL A 432 -10.18 14.47 26.96
CA VAL A 432 -10.17 13.55 25.81
C VAL A 432 -11.36 12.61 25.82
N TYR A 433 -11.71 12.05 24.66
CA TYR A 433 -12.77 11.05 24.58
C TYR A 433 -12.37 9.70 25.17
N ASP A 434 -11.08 9.36 25.13
CA ASP A 434 -10.56 8.07 25.61
C ASP A 434 -9.15 8.28 26.19
N ALA A 435 -9.05 8.31 27.49
CA ALA A 435 -7.80 8.48 28.21
C ALA A 435 -6.87 7.26 28.06
N GLY A 436 -7.43 6.09 27.73
CA GLY A 436 -6.66 4.88 27.51
C GLY A 436 -5.70 5.00 26.31
N GLU A 437 -6.05 5.82 25.31
CA GLU A 437 -5.17 6.07 24.16
C GLU A 437 -3.89 6.86 24.51
N LEU A 438 -3.88 7.59 25.65
CA LEU A 438 -2.70 8.32 26.14
C LEU A 438 -1.72 7.43 26.89
N VAL A 439 -2.18 6.36 27.51
CA VAL A 439 -1.38 5.51 28.40
C VAL A 439 -0.05 5.06 27.77
N PRO A 440 0.01 4.59 26.50
CA PRO A 440 1.29 4.22 25.89
C PRO A 440 2.30 5.37 25.84
N TRP A 441 1.83 6.59 25.56
CA TRP A 441 2.69 7.77 25.54
C TRP A 441 3.10 8.20 26.95
N ILE A 442 2.19 8.22 27.92
CA ILE A 442 2.46 8.52 29.33
C ILE A 442 3.53 7.56 29.87
N ARG A 443 3.45 6.27 29.55
CA ARG A 443 4.44 5.26 29.96
C ARG A 443 5.85 5.56 29.49
N THR A 444 6.04 6.35 28.44
CA THR A 444 7.38 6.74 27.99
C THR A 444 8.07 7.73 28.96
N PHE A 445 7.34 8.28 29.93
CA PHE A 445 7.84 9.17 30.99
C PHE A 445 7.83 8.51 32.37
N ILE A 446 7.65 7.19 32.47
CA ILE A 446 7.36 6.48 33.73
C ILE A 446 8.38 6.74 34.83
N CYS A 447 9.67 6.87 34.51
CA CYS A 447 10.74 7.16 35.49
C CYS A 447 10.76 8.63 35.95
N ARG A 448 9.88 9.49 35.42
CA ARG A 448 9.87 10.94 35.67
C ARG A 448 8.53 11.44 36.19
N ILE A 449 7.51 10.58 36.18
CA ILE A 449 6.16 10.94 36.62
C ILE A 449 6.17 11.05 38.15
N VAL A 450 5.87 12.24 38.67
CA VAL A 450 5.74 12.50 40.09
C VAL A 450 4.28 12.52 40.57
N SER A 451 3.35 12.81 39.65
CA SER A 451 1.91 12.68 39.92
C SER A 451 1.17 12.36 38.64
N ILE A 452 0.08 11.60 38.79
CA ILE A 452 -0.82 11.28 37.69
C ILE A 452 -2.26 11.19 38.16
N HIS A 453 -3.16 11.77 37.42
CA HIS A 453 -4.59 11.75 37.68
C HIS A 453 -5.36 11.38 36.41
N PHE A 454 -6.29 10.43 36.55
CA PHE A 454 -7.30 10.11 35.56
C PHE A 454 -8.69 10.28 36.20
N SER A 455 -9.60 10.96 35.48
CA SER A 455 -11.01 10.99 35.89
C SER A 455 -11.69 9.62 35.76
N ASN A 456 -11.17 8.76 34.90
CA ASN A 456 -11.57 7.36 34.75
C ASN A 456 -10.90 6.50 35.82
N GLN A 457 -11.67 6.11 36.85
CA GLN A 457 -11.17 5.36 38.02
C GLN A 457 -10.68 3.94 37.64
N GLU A 458 -11.30 3.29 36.65
CA GLU A 458 -10.88 1.97 36.22
C GLU A 458 -9.50 2.04 35.54
N LEU A 459 -9.30 3.06 34.72
CA LEU A 459 -8.01 3.32 34.06
C LEU A 459 -6.92 3.67 35.08
N ALA A 460 -7.25 4.51 36.09
CA ALA A 460 -6.35 4.85 37.18
C ALA A 460 -5.91 3.59 37.96
N ALA A 461 -6.86 2.73 38.29
CA ALA A 461 -6.58 1.47 38.99
C ALA A 461 -5.76 0.50 38.12
N GLN A 462 -6.04 0.44 36.81
CA GLN A 462 -5.27 -0.39 35.89
C GLN A 462 -3.83 0.10 35.75
N PHE A 463 -3.64 1.41 35.60
CA PHE A 463 -2.30 2.00 35.49
C PHE A 463 -1.47 1.69 36.76
N LYS A 464 -2.05 1.84 37.97
CA LYS A 464 -1.39 1.48 39.24
C LYS A 464 -1.02 0.00 39.28
N ARG A 465 -1.95 -0.91 38.98
CA ARG A 465 -1.66 -2.37 38.90
C ARG A 465 -0.51 -2.70 38.00
N ASP A 466 -0.44 -2.03 36.82
CA ASP A 466 0.63 -2.25 35.87
C ASP A 466 1.99 -1.81 36.43
N ILE A 467 2.06 -0.68 37.12
CA ILE A 467 3.27 -0.20 37.81
C ILE A 467 3.70 -1.18 38.91
N ASP A 468 2.75 -1.60 39.76
CA ASP A 468 3.02 -2.56 40.85
C ASP A 468 3.50 -3.93 40.28
N ALA A 469 2.93 -4.36 39.19
CA ALA A 469 3.36 -5.59 38.49
C ALA A 469 4.77 -5.44 37.93
N MET A 470 5.08 -4.30 37.32
CA MET A 470 6.41 -4.00 36.78
C MET A 470 7.44 -3.97 37.93
N ALA A 471 7.14 -3.28 39.03
CA ALA A 471 8.04 -3.23 40.19
C ALA A 471 8.35 -4.62 40.76
N ARG A 472 7.35 -5.49 40.86
CA ARG A 472 7.53 -6.89 41.28
C ARG A 472 8.39 -7.68 40.30
N LEU A 473 8.15 -7.53 39.00
CA LEU A 473 8.93 -8.27 37.97
C LEU A 473 10.41 -7.89 37.97
N TYR A 474 10.72 -6.64 38.29
CA TYR A 474 12.11 -6.15 38.36
C TYR A 474 12.72 -6.26 39.74
N GLY A 475 12.02 -6.85 40.71
CA GLY A 475 12.53 -7.02 42.10
C GLY A 475 12.71 -5.73 42.84
N LEU A 476 11.99 -4.67 42.49
CA LEU A 476 12.10 -3.33 43.12
C LEU A 476 11.33 -3.21 44.45
N ASN A 477 10.52 -4.19 44.80
CA ASN A 477 9.73 -4.22 46.08
C ASN A 477 10.46 -4.88 47.23
N GLY A 478 11.77 -5.10 47.14
CA GLY A 478 12.57 -5.82 48.14
C GLY A 478 13.55 -4.91 48.89
N GLY A 479 13.10 -3.86 49.50
CA GLY A 479 13.94 -2.93 50.23
C GLY A 479 13.47 -2.50 51.62
N ASP A 480 12.66 -3.32 52.32
CA ASP A 480 12.29 -3.08 53.73
C ASP A 480 12.24 -4.40 54.52
N GLU A 481 13.31 -5.20 54.43
CA GLU A 481 13.64 -6.20 55.43
C GLU A 481 15.18 -6.27 55.56
N ALA A 482 15.77 -5.33 56.28
CA ALA A 482 17.07 -5.48 56.96
C ALA A 482 17.11 -4.51 58.17
#